data_a2747b1116924a075185935b9497927c
#
_entry.id   a2747b1116924a075185935b9497927c
#
_cell.length_a   1.000
_cell.length_b   1.000
_cell.length_c   1.000
_cell.angle_alpha   90.00
_cell.angle_beta   90.00
_cell.angle_gamma   90.00
#
_symmetry.space_group_name_H-M   'P 1'
#
loop_
_entity.id
_entity.type
_entity.pdbx_description
1 polymer ?
#
loop_
_entity_poly.entity_id
_entity_poly.type
_entity_poly.pdbx_seq_one_letter_code
_entity_poly.pdbx_strand_id
1 'polypeptide(L)'
;MIKLIQLKQVMRNKRFLMFTIFVPCFWFLFMIMMSKNHNFGQNALYYVWYVVAALMGIMGNSVVTFGMRISTSKRYYLLQSKISNYSVWKYLIDSLFSQLVLNLLIVTLISFLGVLLNVLAFNYHFLTVFVLLNLFGIYVSLIGFTMGITMPKSVFEAGGFPIMMLVAILITPFKTFMKSQFVDLLTCFQRIFPGYYLINVTAKILQNTSFSLDLIWFVITMMLTSVPFILIVWIKLIKRV
;
A
#
# COMPACT_ATOMS: atom_id res chain seq x y z
N MET A 1 18.61 -8.38 14.79
CA MET A 1 19.24 -9.18 13.71
C MET A 1 18.25 -9.64 12.63
N ILE A 2 17.12 -10.29 12.97
CA ILE A 2 16.17 -10.87 11.99
C ILE A 2 15.63 -9.80 11.01
N LYS A 3 15.26 -8.59 11.47
CA LYS A 3 14.77 -7.48 10.63
C LYS A 3 15.73 -7.09 9.50
N LEU A 4 17.01 -6.97 9.81
CA LEU A 4 18.04 -6.60 8.82
C LEU A 4 18.29 -7.72 7.79
N ILE A 5 18.22 -8.97 8.23
CA ILE A 5 18.35 -10.13 7.34
C ILE A 5 17.17 -10.17 6.36
N GLN A 6 15.94 -9.98 6.85
CA GLN A 6 14.75 -9.92 6.01
C GLN A 6 14.82 -8.78 4.98
N LEU A 7 15.25 -7.58 5.41
CA LEU A 7 15.41 -6.43 4.52
C LEU A 7 16.45 -6.72 3.42
N LYS A 8 17.63 -7.21 3.80
CA LYS A 8 18.70 -7.55 2.86
C LYS A 8 18.26 -8.62 1.85
N GLN A 9 17.51 -9.62 2.31
CA GLN A 9 16.99 -10.68 1.45
C GLN A 9 16.01 -10.16 0.40
N VAL A 10 15.13 -9.23 0.79
CA VAL A 10 14.17 -8.61 -0.13
C VAL A 10 14.89 -7.73 -1.15
N MET A 11 15.84 -6.89 -0.70
CA MET A 11 16.61 -6.00 -1.58
C MET A 11 17.48 -6.76 -2.59
N ARG A 12 17.88 -8.01 -2.29
CA ARG A 12 18.62 -8.86 -3.24
C ARG A 12 17.74 -9.54 -4.29
N ASN A 13 16.42 -9.47 -4.13
CA ASN A 13 15.49 -10.10 -5.08
C ASN A 13 15.28 -9.19 -6.30
N LYS A 14 15.86 -9.56 -7.45
CA LYS A 14 15.74 -8.81 -8.72
C LYS A 14 14.27 -8.59 -9.15
N ARG A 15 13.40 -9.58 -8.91
CA ARG A 15 11.96 -9.45 -9.21
C ARG A 15 11.30 -8.34 -8.36
N PHE A 16 11.66 -8.27 -7.07
CA PHE A 16 11.20 -7.21 -6.20
C PHE A 16 11.60 -5.84 -6.75
N LEU A 17 12.89 -5.63 -7.05
CA LEU A 17 13.39 -4.35 -7.58
C LEU A 17 12.67 -3.95 -8.88
N MET A 18 12.51 -4.89 -9.81
CA MET A 18 11.84 -4.63 -11.09
C MET A 18 10.38 -4.26 -10.90
N PHE A 19 9.57 -5.10 -10.25
CA PHE A 19 8.11 -4.91 -10.21
C PHE A 19 7.65 -3.91 -9.14
N THR A 20 8.41 -3.75 -8.06
CA THR A 20 7.96 -2.94 -6.92
C THR A 20 8.57 -1.55 -6.91
N ILE A 21 9.72 -1.35 -7.56
CA ILE A 21 10.38 -0.04 -7.65
C ILE A 21 10.36 0.46 -9.10
N PHE A 22 10.91 -0.32 -10.04
CA PHE A 22 11.07 0.15 -11.41
C PHE A 22 9.74 0.43 -12.10
N VAL A 23 8.76 -0.49 -12.01
CA VAL A 23 7.46 -0.33 -12.68
C VAL A 23 6.69 0.90 -12.20
N PRO A 24 6.49 1.17 -10.90
CA PRO A 24 5.84 2.40 -10.45
C PRO A 24 6.59 3.68 -10.83
N CYS A 25 7.93 3.68 -10.75
CA CYS A 25 8.74 4.83 -11.16
C CYS A 25 8.63 5.08 -12.66
N PHE A 26 8.71 4.02 -13.48
CA PHE A 26 8.55 4.12 -14.93
C PHE A 26 7.15 4.61 -15.30
N TRP A 27 6.11 4.08 -14.66
CA TRP A 27 4.73 4.52 -14.85
C TRP A 27 4.56 6.01 -14.51
N PHE A 28 5.12 6.45 -13.40
CA PHE A 28 5.08 7.85 -13.00
C PHE A 28 5.75 8.77 -14.04
N LEU A 29 6.96 8.41 -14.50
CA LEU A 29 7.67 9.15 -15.53
C LEU A 29 6.90 9.21 -16.85
N PHE A 30 6.34 8.07 -17.28
CA PHE A 30 5.53 7.97 -18.49
C PHE A 30 4.31 8.89 -18.44
N MET A 31 3.57 8.88 -17.31
CA MET A 31 2.39 9.74 -17.12
C MET A 31 2.74 11.22 -17.08
N ILE A 32 3.88 11.61 -16.50
CA ILE A 32 4.36 12.98 -16.52
C ILE A 32 4.68 13.41 -17.97
N MET A 33 5.38 12.58 -18.73
CA MET A 33 5.72 12.89 -20.13
C MET A 33 4.46 13.08 -20.99
N MET A 34 3.46 12.20 -20.83
CA MET A 34 2.19 12.32 -21.51
C MET A 34 1.41 13.58 -21.11
N SER A 35 1.41 13.93 -19.83
CA SER A 35 0.70 15.12 -19.31
C SER A 35 1.33 16.42 -19.79
N LYS A 36 2.65 16.49 -19.95
CA LYS A 36 3.35 17.66 -20.50
C LYS A 36 2.97 17.98 -21.94
N ASN A 37 2.70 16.94 -22.75
CA ASN A 37 2.37 17.11 -24.15
C ASN A 37 0.90 17.58 -24.39
N HIS A 38 0.01 17.49 -23.40
CA HIS A 38 -1.42 17.75 -23.60
C HIS A 38 -1.97 19.02 -22.93
N ASN A 39 -1.12 19.92 -22.39
CA ASN A 39 -1.53 21.20 -21.76
C ASN A 39 -2.70 21.13 -20.76
N PHE A 40 -2.99 19.96 -20.18
CA PHE A 40 -3.96 19.82 -19.11
C PHE A 40 -3.42 20.49 -17.84
N GLY A 41 -4.26 21.19 -17.08
CA GLY A 41 -3.95 21.90 -15.83
C GLY A 41 -2.89 21.19 -14.96
N GLN A 42 -1.62 21.55 -15.21
CA GLN A 42 -0.46 20.66 -15.03
C GLN A 42 -0.24 20.21 -13.58
N ASN A 43 -0.37 21.14 -12.62
CA ASN A 43 0.03 20.84 -11.23
C ASN A 43 -0.88 19.84 -10.50
N ALA A 44 -2.19 19.90 -10.74
CA ALA A 44 -3.13 18.99 -10.10
C ALA A 44 -2.98 17.55 -10.61
N LEU A 45 -2.77 17.39 -11.91
CA LEU A 45 -2.65 16.08 -12.55
C LEU A 45 -1.38 15.34 -12.09
N TYR A 46 -0.27 16.05 -11.88
CA TYR A 46 0.98 15.44 -11.40
C TYR A 46 0.87 14.85 -10.00
N TYR A 47 0.13 15.50 -9.11
CA TYR A 47 -0.17 14.96 -7.79
C TYR A 47 -0.99 13.66 -7.84
N VAL A 48 -1.98 13.61 -8.73
CA VAL A 48 -2.78 12.39 -8.94
C VAL A 48 -1.90 11.25 -9.42
N TRP A 49 -1.04 11.49 -10.41
CA TRP A 49 -0.11 10.47 -10.93
C TRP A 49 0.90 10.00 -9.87
N TYR A 50 1.38 10.94 -9.03
CA TYR A 50 2.23 10.60 -7.89
C TYR A 50 1.53 9.63 -6.93
N VAL A 51 0.31 9.93 -6.52
CA VAL A 51 -0.46 9.09 -5.59
C VAL A 51 -0.77 7.73 -6.22
N VAL A 52 -1.19 7.70 -7.49
CA VAL A 52 -1.47 6.44 -8.21
C VAL A 52 -0.22 5.57 -8.30
N ALA A 53 0.92 6.12 -8.69
CA ALA A 53 2.18 5.38 -8.79
C ALA A 53 2.65 4.86 -7.43
N ALA A 54 2.56 5.68 -6.37
CA ALA A 54 2.88 5.26 -5.01
C ALA A 54 1.97 4.14 -4.52
N LEU A 55 0.66 4.22 -4.77
CA LEU A 55 -0.31 3.17 -4.43
C LEU A 55 -0.02 1.87 -5.19
N MET A 56 0.32 1.92 -6.47
CA MET A 56 0.71 0.74 -7.24
C MET A 56 1.93 0.05 -6.62
N GLY A 57 2.97 0.83 -6.27
CA GLY A 57 4.17 0.32 -5.63
C GLY A 57 3.88 -0.30 -4.26
N ILE A 58 3.13 0.40 -3.41
CA ILE A 58 2.73 -0.08 -2.08
C ILE A 58 1.91 -1.37 -2.17
N MET A 59 0.90 -1.42 -3.05
CA MET A 59 0.04 -2.60 -3.20
C MET A 59 0.81 -3.80 -3.74
N GLY A 60 1.61 -3.62 -4.79
CA GLY A 60 2.46 -4.69 -5.33
C GLY A 60 3.45 -5.24 -4.31
N ASN A 61 4.06 -4.34 -3.52
CA ASN A 61 4.95 -4.73 -2.44
C ASN A 61 4.22 -5.43 -1.29
N SER A 62 3.17 -4.80 -0.76
CA SER A 62 2.54 -5.23 0.49
C SER A 62 1.58 -6.40 0.32
N VAL A 63 0.82 -6.47 -0.77
CA VAL A 63 -0.15 -7.57 -0.98
C VAL A 63 0.55 -8.77 -1.60
N VAL A 64 1.22 -8.57 -2.74
CA VAL A 64 1.75 -9.69 -3.53
C VAL A 64 3.08 -10.17 -2.97
N THR A 65 4.10 -9.29 -2.98
CA THR A 65 5.48 -9.70 -2.62
C THR A 65 5.59 -10.09 -1.16
N PHE A 66 5.02 -9.29 -0.27
CA PHE A 66 5.05 -9.56 1.17
C PHE A 66 4.16 -10.73 1.55
N GLY A 67 2.94 -10.83 0.99
CA GLY A 67 2.05 -11.97 1.20
C GLY A 67 2.71 -13.29 0.79
N MET A 68 3.35 -13.34 -0.39
CA MET A 68 4.10 -14.50 -0.85
C MET A 68 5.27 -14.84 0.10
N ARG A 69 6.02 -13.85 0.55
CA ARG A 69 7.14 -14.03 1.50
C ARG A 69 6.65 -14.65 2.82
N ILE A 70 5.56 -14.13 3.39
CA ILE A 70 4.97 -14.67 4.60
C ILE A 70 4.49 -16.10 4.37
N SER A 71 3.78 -16.37 3.28
CA SER A 71 3.28 -17.71 2.93
C SER A 71 4.41 -18.75 2.83
N THR A 72 5.57 -18.35 2.29
CA THR A 72 6.75 -19.24 2.16
C THR A 72 7.44 -19.49 3.49
N SER A 73 7.54 -18.44 4.33
CA SER A 73 8.34 -18.49 5.56
C SER A 73 7.55 -18.88 6.83
N LYS A 74 6.20 -18.87 6.78
CA LYS A 74 5.33 -19.14 7.94
C LYS A 74 5.65 -20.45 8.67
N ARG A 75 5.91 -21.53 7.92
CA ARG A 75 6.21 -22.84 8.50
C ARG A 75 7.50 -22.82 9.32
N TYR A 76 8.52 -22.16 8.81
CA TYR A 76 9.80 -21.98 9.51
C TYR A 76 9.61 -21.22 10.83
N TYR A 77 8.90 -20.11 10.80
CA TYR A 77 8.67 -19.29 12.00
C TYR A 77 7.76 -19.96 13.04
N LEU A 78 6.78 -20.76 12.60
CA LEU A 78 5.97 -21.56 13.51
C LEU A 78 6.79 -22.66 14.21
N LEU A 79 7.76 -23.27 13.54
CA LEU A 79 8.69 -24.20 14.17
C LEU A 79 9.63 -23.48 15.13
N GLN A 80 10.16 -22.33 14.72
CA GLN A 80 11.04 -21.52 15.54
C GLN A 80 10.35 -21.03 16.82
N SER A 81 9.07 -20.68 16.77
CA SER A 81 8.31 -20.27 17.96
C SER A 81 8.12 -21.38 18.99
N LYS A 82 8.20 -22.67 18.58
CA LYS A 82 8.13 -23.83 19.47
C LYS A 82 9.47 -24.15 20.14
N ILE A 83 10.59 -23.78 19.52
CA ILE A 83 11.95 -24.12 19.97
C ILE A 83 12.61 -22.95 20.71
N SER A 84 12.17 -21.71 20.45
CA SER A 84 12.74 -20.49 21.00
C SER A 84 11.66 -19.58 21.60
N ASN A 85 12.06 -18.64 22.45
CA ASN A 85 11.18 -17.59 23.00
C ASN A 85 10.74 -16.53 21.96
N TYR A 86 10.77 -16.87 20.65
CA TYR A 86 10.36 -15.97 19.57
C TYR A 86 8.86 -16.06 19.34
N SER A 87 8.12 -15.13 19.95
CA SER A 87 6.66 -15.13 19.87
C SER A 87 6.15 -14.77 18.47
N VAL A 88 4.97 -15.27 18.14
CA VAL A 88 4.26 -14.97 16.86
C VAL A 88 4.00 -13.48 16.68
N TRP A 89 3.68 -12.77 17.77
CA TRP A 89 3.51 -11.31 17.75
C TRP A 89 4.81 -10.59 17.39
N LYS A 90 5.93 -11.05 17.89
CA LYS A 90 7.25 -10.50 17.55
C LYS A 90 7.55 -10.72 16.07
N TYR A 91 7.19 -11.88 15.52
CA TYR A 91 7.33 -12.16 14.09
C TYR A 91 6.47 -11.20 13.26
N LEU A 92 5.22 -10.95 13.64
CA LEU A 92 4.32 -10.01 12.96
C LEU A 92 4.92 -8.59 12.98
N ILE A 93 5.31 -8.09 14.16
CA ILE A 93 5.87 -6.75 14.33
C ILE A 93 7.18 -6.59 13.53
N ASP A 94 8.07 -7.56 13.58
CA ASP A 94 9.34 -7.54 12.84
C ASP A 94 9.12 -7.55 11.33
N SER A 95 8.12 -8.30 10.87
CA SER A 95 7.74 -8.37 9.46
C SER A 95 7.09 -7.07 8.98
N LEU A 96 6.17 -6.50 9.75
CA LEU A 96 5.53 -5.21 9.46
C LEU A 96 6.55 -4.06 9.47
N PHE A 97 7.49 -4.06 10.43
CA PHE A 97 8.56 -3.06 10.45
C PHE A 97 9.43 -3.12 9.20
N SER A 98 9.83 -4.32 8.78
CA SER A 98 10.59 -4.49 7.54
C SER A 98 9.80 -3.99 6.32
N GLN A 99 8.49 -4.21 6.32
CA GLN A 99 7.60 -3.79 5.25
C GLN A 99 7.39 -2.27 5.23
N LEU A 100 7.31 -1.63 6.42
CA LEU A 100 7.25 -0.19 6.55
C LEU A 100 8.49 0.46 5.90
N VAL A 101 9.68 -0.04 6.19
CA VAL A 101 10.94 0.48 5.60
C VAL A 101 10.91 0.35 4.07
N LEU A 102 10.41 -0.77 3.53
CA LEU A 102 10.31 -0.98 2.08
C LEU A 102 9.27 -0.04 1.44
N ASN A 103 8.11 0.15 2.06
CA ASN A 103 7.10 1.09 1.58
C ASN A 103 7.60 2.53 1.61
N LEU A 104 8.26 2.92 2.70
CA LEU A 104 8.89 4.24 2.82
C LEU A 104 9.93 4.46 1.71
N LEU A 105 10.75 3.45 1.41
CA LEU A 105 11.72 3.53 0.31
C LEU A 105 11.03 3.74 -1.03
N ILE A 106 9.96 3.01 -1.33
CA ILE A 106 9.20 3.14 -2.59
C ILE A 106 8.63 4.56 -2.71
N VAL A 107 7.90 5.03 -1.69
CA VAL A 107 7.29 6.36 -1.69
C VAL A 107 8.35 7.45 -1.81
N THR A 108 9.48 7.32 -1.08
CA THR A 108 10.60 8.28 -1.15
C THR A 108 11.22 8.34 -2.54
N LEU A 109 11.43 7.20 -3.21
CA LEU A 109 11.99 7.17 -4.56
C LEU A 109 11.08 7.87 -5.57
N ILE A 110 9.76 7.59 -5.53
CA ILE A 110 8.79 8.25 -6.42
C ILE A 110 8.70 9.74 -6.11
N SER A 111 8.72 10.11 -4.83
CA SER A 111 8.75 11.51 -4.38
C SER A 111 9.99 12.24 -4.87
N PHE A 112 11.15 11.60 -4.74
CA PHE A 112 12.43 12.16 -5.20
C PHE A 112 12.40 12.43 -6.72
N LEU A 113 11.87 11.49 -7.51
CA LEU A 113 11.68 11.70 -8.95
C LEU A 113 10.75 12.88 -9.24
N GLY A 114 9.65 13.02 -8.50
CA GLY A 114 8.68 14.10 -8.66
C GLY A 114 9.28 15.48 -8.34
N VAL A 115 10.08 15.58 -7.29
CA VAL A 115 10.79 16.81 -6.91
C VAL A 115 11.90 17.13 -7.92
N LEU A 116 12.68 16.13 -8.33
CA LEU A 116 13.77 16.29 -9.30
C LEU A 116 13.27 16.80 -10.67
N LEU A 117 12.08 16.37 -11.09
CA LEU A 117 11.44 16.82 -12.32
C LEU A 117 10.69 18.16 -12.17
N ASN A 118 10.74 18.80 -11.00
CA ASN A 118 10.01 20.02 -10.65
C ASN A 118 8.48 19.91 -10.87
N VAL A 119 7.91 18.72 -10.71
CA VAL A 119 6.46 18.47 -10.82
C VAL A 119 5.78 18.41 -9.46
N LEU A 120 6.51 18.16 -8.38
CA LEU A 120 6.03 18.17 -7.01
C LEU A 120 6.75 19.27 -6.21
N ALA A 121 5.98 20.21 -5.68
CA ALA A 121 6.50 21.21 -4.75
C ALA A 121 6.64 20.62 -3.35
N PHE A 122 7.78 20.82 -2.72
CA PHE A 122 8.00 20.40 -1.33
C PHE A 122 7.33 21.38 -0.38
N ASN A 123 6.06 21.12 -0.04
CA ASN A 123 5.22 21.92 0.83
C ASN A 123 4.49 21.07 1.86
N TYR A 124 3.71 21.70 2.74
CA TYR A 124 2.91 21.01 3.75
C TYR A 124 1.96 19.96 3.14
N HIS A 125 1.33 20.27 2.02
CA HIS A 125 0.41 19.37 1.31
C HIS A 125 1.11 18.10 0.82
N PHE A 126 2.32 18.25 0.27
CA PHE A 126 3.16 17.12 -0.12
C PHE A 126 3.48 16.23 1.09
N LEU A 127 3.90 16.84 2.21
CA LEU A 127 4.23 16.10 3.43
C LEU A 127 3.02 15.34 3.97
N THR A 128 1.83 15.95 3.95
CA THR A 128 0.58 15.29 4.36
C THR A 128 0.31 14.05 3.52
N VAL A 129 0.36 14.15 2.19
CA VAL A 129 0.13 13.01 1.29
C VAL A 129 1.20 11.93 1.47
N PHE A 130 2.47 12.33 1.64
CA PHE A 130 3.58 11.41 1.89
C PHE A 130 3.36 10.58 3.17
N VAL A 131 2.95 11.22 4.26
CA VAL A 131 2.65 10.52 5.52
C VAL A 131 1.44 9.60 5.37
N LEU A 132 0.37 10.06 4.73
CA LEU A 132 -0.84 9.24 4.50
C LEU A 132 -0.54 8.00 3.65
N LEU A 133 0.27 8.11 2.61
CA LEU A 133 0.70 6.98 1.79
C LEU A 133 1.47 5.94 2.61
N ASN A 134 2.36 6.38 3.50
CA ASN A 134 3.11 5.46 4.37
C ASN A 134 2.20 4.79 5.42
N LEU A 135 1.28 5.52 6.04
CA LEU A 135 0.28 4.95 6.96
C LEU A 135 -0.62 3.93 6.24
N PHE A 136 -1.09 4.28 5.04
CA PHE A 136 -1.86 3.36 4.20
C PHE A 136 -1.04 2.12 3.84
N GLY A 137 0.27 2.27 3.60
CA GLY A 137 1.21 1.18 3.37
C GLY A 137 1.27 0.19 4.53
N ILE A 138 1.22 0.65 5.78
CA ILE A 138 1.16 -0.22 6.97
C ILE A 138 -0.15 -1.01 6.97
N TYR A 139 -1.28 -0.35 6.72
CA TYR A 139 -2.59 -1.00 6.63
C TYR A 139 -2.63 -2.10 5.57
N VAL A 140 -2.19 -1.81 4.35
CA VAL A 140 -2.15 -2.79 3.25
C VAL A 140 -1.16 -3.92 3.56
N SER A 141 -0.09 -3.65 4.31
CA SER A 141 0.86 -4.67 4.75
C SER A 141 0.24 -5.63 5.77
N LEU A 142 -0.66 -5.15 6.64
CA LEU A 142 -1.41 -6.02 7.54
C LEU A 142 -2.33 -6.98 6.74
N ILE A 143 -2.98 -6.48 5.69
CA ILE A 143 -3.77 -7.31 4.77
C ILE A 143 -2.88 -8.37 4.12
N GLY A 144 -1.74 -7.96 3.54
CA GLY A 144 -0.79 -8.86 2.91
C GLY A 144 -0.24 -9.93 3.86
N PHE A 145 0.04 -9.57 5.12
CA PHE A 145 0.45 -10.52 6.15
C PHE A 145 -0.64 -11.56 6.43
N THR A 146 -1.88 -11.10 6.60
CA THR A 146 -3.03 -11.97 6.88
C THR A 146 -3.29 -12.93 5.71
N MET A 147 -3.22 -12.44 4.48
CA MET A 147 -3.32 -13.27 3.27
C MET A 147 -2.17 -14.28 3.21
N GLY A 148 -0.93 -13.87 3.51
CA GLY A 148 0.23 -14.76 3.53
C GLY A 148 0.10 -15.90 4.53
N ILE A 149 -0.54 -15.67 5.68
CA ILE A 149 -0.81 -16.72 6.66
C ILE A 149 -1.90 -17.68 6.18
N THR A 150 -2.95 -17.14 5.57
CA THR A 150 -4.15 -17.92 5.19
C THR A 150 -3.98 -18.69 3.88
N MET A 151 -3.31 -18.09 2.90
CA MET A 151 -3.20 -18.59 1.54
C MET A 151 -1.87 -19.32 1.27
N PRO A 152 -1.85 -20.34 0.39
CA PRO A 152 -0.63 -20.98 -0.06
C PRO A 152 0.11 -20.09 -1.08
N LYS A 153 1.41 -20.35 -1.26
CA LYS A 153 2.29 -19.61 -2.19
C LYS A 153 1.77 -19.62 -3.64
N SER A 154 1.19 -20.74 -4.08
CA SER A 154 0.63 -20.88 -5.42
C SER A 154 -0.46 -19.87 -5.77
N VAL A 155 -1.27 -19.46 -4.78
CA VAL A 155 -2.30 -18.43 -4.96
C VAL A 155 -1.68 -17.07 -5.29
N PHE A 156 -0.55 -16.72 -4.68
CA PHE A 156 0.15 -15.48 -5.00
C PHE A 156 0.86 -15.54 -6.37
N GLU A 157 1.36 -16.71 -6.74
CA GLU A 157 2.02 -16.92 -8.04
C GLU A 157 1.02 -16.82 -9.20
N ALA A 158 -0.16 -17.42 -9.06
CA ALA A 158 -1.19 -17.43 -10.08
C ALA A 158 -2.13 -16.21 -10.00
N GLY A 159 -2.48 -15.77 -8.79
CA GLY A 159 -3.52 -14.78 -8.51
C GLY A 159 -3.00 -13.42 -8.04
N GLY A 160 -1.69 -13.19 -7.97
CA GLY A 160 -1.13 -11.96 -7.41
C GLY A 160 -1.63 -10.69 -8.10
N PHE A 161 -1.69 -10.69 -9.43
CA PHE A 161 -2.21 -9.57 -10.19
C PHE A 161 -3.73 -9.37 -10.03
N PRO A 162 -4.60 -10.38 -10.16
CA PRO A 162 -6.02 -10.26 -9.84
C PRO A 162 -6.31 -9.76 -8.42
N ILE A 163 -5.57 -10.24 -7.42
CA ILE A 163 -5.72 -9.78 -6.03
C ILE A 163 -5.37 -8.29 -5.92
N MET A 164 -4.27 -7.85 -6.54
CA MET A 164 -3.89 -6.45 -6.57
C MET A 164 -4.96 -5.59 -7.26
N MET A 165 -5.57 -6.08 -8.35
CA MET A 165 -6.67 -5.40 -9.04
C MET A 165 -7.91 -5.25 -8.16
N LEU A 166 -8.30 -6.28 -7.41
CA LEU A 166 -9.43 -6.20 -6.47
C LEU A 166 -9.17 -5.12 -5.40
N VAL A 167 -7.97 -5.06 -4.83
CA VAL A 167 -7.61 -4.02 -3.86
C VAL A 167 -7.61 -2.64 -4.51
N ALA A 168 -7.14 -2.52 -5.76
CA ALA A 168 -7.17 -1.26 -6.51
C ALA A 168 -8.60 -0.75 -6.77
N ILE A 169 -9.55 -1.63 -7.07
CA ILE A 169 -10.97 -1.28 -7.23
C ILE A 169 -11.56 -0.65 -5.96
N LEU A 170 -11.16 -1.14 -4.78
CA LEU A 170 -11.62 -0.59 -3.50
C LEU A 170 -11.09 0.83 -3.23
N ILE A 171 -10.03 1.23 -3.90
CA ILE A 171 -9.36 2.52 -3.68
C ILE A 171 -9.73 3.54 -4.76
N THR A 172 -9.94 3.07 -6.01
CA THR A 172 -10.16 3.95 -7.16
C THR A 172 -11.50 4.70 -7.04
N PRO A 173 -11.52 6.05 -7.10
CA PRO A 173 -12.74 6.83 -6.97
C PRO A 173 -13.53 6.84 -8.28
N PHE A 174 -14.23 5.78 -8.60
CA PHE A 174 -14.98 5.64 -9.86
C PHE A 174 -16.03 6.73 -10.07
N LYS A 175 -16.55 7.30 -8.98
CA LYS A 175 -17.54 8.38 -9.05
C LYS A 175 -17.03 9.65 -9.76
N THR A 176 -15.72 9.85 -9.82
CA THR A 176 -15.11 10.97 -10.56
C THR A 176 -15.12 10.76 -12.07
N PHE A 177 -15.18 9.50 -12.52
CA PHE A 177 -15.09 9.12 -13.94
C PHE A 177 -16.44 8.71 -14.53
N MET A 178 -17.34 8.13 -13.73
CA MET A 178 -18.60 7.56 -14.19
C MET A 178 -19.73 7.90 -13.22
N LYS A 179 -20.89 8.31 -13.77
CA LYS A 179 -22.14 8.51 -13.01
C LYS A 179 -23.10 7.39 -13.35
N SER A 180 -23.24 6.41 -12.47
CA SER A 180 -24.23 5.33 -12.59
C SER A 180 -24.63 4.84 -11.20
N GLN A 181 -25.83 4.24 -11.08
CA GLN A 181 -26.31 3.66 -9.82
C GLN A 181 -25.35 2.60 -9.27
N PHE A 182 -24.73 1.80 -10.14
CA PHE A 182 -23.71 0.82 -9.75
C PHE A 182 -22.49 1.47 -9.10
N VAL A 183 -22.04 2.60 -9.64
CA VAL A 183 -20.90 3.36 -9.08
C VAL A 183 -21.24 3.98 -7.73
N ASP A 184 -22.48 4.42 -7.52
CA ASP A 184 -22.92 4.95 -6.22
C ASP A 184 -22.91 3.84 -5.15
N LEU A 185 -23.37 2.64 -5.48
CA LEU A 185 -23.32 1.47 -4.60
C LEU A 185 -21.88 1.07 -4.30
N LEU A 186 -21.01 1.03 -5.32
CA LEU A 186 -19.58 0.77 -5.14
C LEU A 186 -18.90 1.81 -4.24
N THR A 187 -19.25 3.09 -4.42
CA THR A 187 -18.71 4.17 -3.59
C THR A 187 -19.15 4.03 -2.13
N CYS A 188 -20.37 3.56 -1.87
CA CYS A 188 -20.83 3.27 -0.52
C CYS A 188 -19.95 2.19 0.15
N PHE A 189 -19.58 1.16 -0.60
CA PHE A 189 -18.63 0.15 -0.16
C PHE A 189 -17.22 0.71 0.06
N GLN A 190 -16.73 1.54 -0.85
CA GLN A 190 -15.40 2.15 -0.77
C GLN A 190 -15.22 3.03 0.47
N ARG A 191 -16.29 3.69 0.95
CA ARG A 191 -16.27 4.52 2.16
C ARG A 191 -15.92 3.75 3.44
N ILE A 192 -16.02 2.43 3.43
CA ILE A 192 -15.61 1.59 4.56
C ILE A 192 -14.08 1.51 4.64
N PHE A 193 -13.36 1.68 3.52
CA PHE A 193 -11.93 1.50 3.42
C PHE A 193 -11.15 2.83 3.46
N PRO A 194 -9.98 2.86 4.12
CA PRO A 194 -9.19 4.09 4.26
C PRO A 194 -8.67 4.64 2.93
N GLY A 195 -8.52 3.80 1.90
CA GLY A 195 -8.09 4.23 0.57
C GLY A 195 -8.99 5.27 -0.07
N TYR A 196 -10.30 5.21 0.16
CA TYR A 196 -11.25 6.22 -0.30
C TYR A 196 -10.93 7.62 0.26
N TYR A 197 -10.66 7.71 1.55
CA TYR A 197 -10.36 8.99 2.21
C TYR A 197 -8.98 9.52 1.83
N LEU A 198 -8.00 8.65 1.58
CA LEU A 198 -6.69 9.06 1.07
C LEU A 198 -6.82 9.80 -0.26
N ILE A 199 -7.62 9.27 -1.19
CA ILE A 199 -7.87 9.91 -2.48
C ILE A 199 -8.67 11.22 -2.30
N ASN A 200 -9.67 11.24 -1.43
CA ASN A 200 -10.44 12.45 -1.14
C ASN A 200 -9.56 13.57 -0.55
N VAL A 201 -8.68 13.24 0.41
CA VAL A 201 -7.70 14.20 0.95
C VAL A 201 -6.85 14.78 -0.18
N THR A 202 -6.33 13.91 -1.06
CA THR A 202 -5.53 14.36 -2.21
C THR A 202 -6.33 15.29 -3.13
N ALA A 203 -7.57 14.94 -3.45
CA ALA A 203 -8.44 15.78 -4.29
C ALA A 203 -8.76 17.13 -3.64
N LYS A 204 -9.03 17.16 -2.33
CA LYS A 204 -9.30 18.40 -1.58
C LYS A 204 -8.06 19.30 -1.46
N ILE A 205 -6.88 18.71 -1.29
CA ILE A 205 -5.60 19.46 -1.34
C ILE A 205 -5.46 20.17 -2.68
N LEU A 206 -5.78 19.51 -3.78
CA LEU A 206 -5.72 20.11 -5.13
C LEU A 206 -6.74 21.22 -5.34
N GLN A 207 -7.88 21.14 -4.67
CA GLN A 207 -8.95 22.14 -4.72
C GLN A 207 -8.78 23.25 -3.67
N ASN A 208 -7.73 23.23 -2.88
CA ASN A 208 -7.48 24.15 -1.75
C ASN A 208 -8.67 24.22 -0.76
N THR A 209 -9.33 23.07 -0.53
CA THR A 209 -10.46 22.95 0.41
C THR A 209 -10.02 22.25 1.70
N SER A 210 -10.80 22.41 2.77
CA SER A 210 -10.51 21.76 4.05
C SER A 210 -10.65 20.25 3.97
N PHE A 211 -9.64 19.52 4.42
CA PHE A 211 -9.58 18.05 4.37
C PHE A 211 -9.49 17.39 5.76
N SER A 212 -9.64 18.18 6.83
CA SER A 212 -9.49 17.69 8.22
C SER A 212 -10.45 16.54 8.57
N LEU A 213 -11.69 16.61 8.11
CA LEU A 213 -12.69 15.56 8.34
C LEU A 213 -12.29 14.25 7.64
N ASP A 214 -11.76 14.32 6.41
CA ASP A 214 -11.33 13.10 5.70
C ASP A 214 -10.10 12.48 6.35
N LEU A 215 -9.21 13.27 6.97
CA LEU A 215 -8.11 12.73 7.78
C LEU A 215 -8.61 11.93 8.99
N ILE A 216 -9.61 12.46 9.70
CA ILE A 216 -10.22 11.76 10.83
C ILE A 216 -10.85 10.45 10.36
N TRP A 217 -11.64 10.48 9.29
CA TRP A 217 -12.27 9.29 8.74
C TRP A 217 -11.26 8.28 8.21
N PHE A 218 -10.14 8.75 7.62
CA PHE A 218 -9.04 7.88 7.21
C PHE A 218 -8.50 7.05 8.40
N VAL A 219 -8.22 7.70 9.53
CA VAL A 219 -7.70 7.02 10.73
C VAL A 219 -8.75 6.07 11.33
N ILE A 220 -10.01 6.51 11.45
CA ILE A 220 -11.09 5.69 12.00
C ILE A 220 -11.31 4.45 11.14
N THR A 221 -11.45 4.59 9.83
CA THR A 221 -11.68 3.46 8.93
C THR A 221 -10.47 2.53 8.88
N MET A 222 -9.25 3.06 8.93
CA MET A 222 -8.03 2.26 9.02
C MET A 222 -8.03 1.39 10.29
N MET A 223 -8.38 1.95 11.44
CA MET A 223 -8.47 1.19 12.69
C MET A 223 -9.58 0.14 12.65
N LEU A 224 -10.80 0.53 12.29
CA LEU A 224 -11.94 -0.38 12.24
C LEU A 224 -11.70 -1.57 11.29
N THR A 225 -11.23 -1.30 10.08
CA THR A 225 -11.01 -2.35 9.09
C THR A 225 -9.76 -3.18 9.36
N SER A 226 -8.85 -2.75 10.23
CA SER A 226 -7.71 -3.56 10.69
C SER A 226 -8.10 -4.65 11.68
N VAL A 227 -9.18 -4.46 12.45
CA VAL A 227 -9.62 -5.40 13.49
C VAL A 227 -9.84 -6.83 12.97
N PRO A 228 -10.62 -7.07 11.89
CA PRO A 228 -10.83 -8.43 11.38
C PRO A 228 -9.51 -9.10 10.94
N PHE A 229 -8.57 -8.36 10.36
CA PHE A 229 -7.27 -8.92 9.97
C PHE A 229 -6.44 -9.33 11.19
N ILE A 230 -6.42 -8.51 12.24
CA ILE A 230 -5.73 -8.83 13.51
C ILE A 230 -6.37 -10.06 14.16
N LEU A 231 -7.71 -10.17 14.17
CA LEU A 231 -8.43 -11.33 14.69
C LEU A 231 -8.10 -12.60 13.93
N ILE A 232 -8.03 -12.56 12.60
CA ILE A 232 -7.64 -13.72 11.78
C ILE A 232 -6.21 -14.16 12.13
N VAL A 233 -5.28 -13.22 12.26
CA VAL A 233 -3.89 -13.51 12.67
C VAL A 233 -3.88 -14.18 14.05
N TRP A 234 -4.64 -13.63 15.00
CA TRP A 234 -4.75 -14.19 16.35
C TRP A 234 -5.28 -15.62 16.35
N ILE A 235 -6.39 -15.88 15.64
CA ILE A 235 -6.99 -17.20 15.56
C ILE A 235 -6.08 -18.22 14.88
N LYS A 236 -5.47 -17.84 13.75
CA LYS A 236 -4.70 -18.77 12.91
C LYS A 236 -3.31 -19.09 13.46
N LEU A 237 -2.68 -18.16 14.17
CA LEU A 237 -1.32 -18.32 14.65
C LEU A 237 -1.22 -18.59 16.14
N ILE A 238 -2.09 -18.02 16.98
CA ILE A 238 -1.97 -18.10 18.43
C ILE A 238 -2.83 -19.23 19.00
N LYS A 239 -4.08 -19.37 18.53
CA LYS A 239 -4.99 -20.39 19.04
C LYS A 239 -4.66 -21.82 18.54
N ARG A 240 -3.77 -21.96 17.54
CA ARG A 240 -3.32 -23.26 17.00
C ARG A 240 -1.93 -23.70 17.49
N VAL A 241 -1.26 -22.88 18.31
CA VAL A 241 -0.02 -23.21 19.03
C VAL A 241 -0.35 -23.65 20.45
#